data_12160d57d3480bc1c5e45b49912d6a18
#
_entry.id   12160d57d3480bc1c5e45b49912d6a18
#
_cell.length_a   1.000
_cell.length_b   1.000
_cell.length_c   1.000
_cell.angle_alpha   90.00
_cell.angle_beta   90.00
_cell.angle_gamma   90.00
#
_symmetry.space_group_name_H-M   'P 1'
#
loop_
_entity.id
_entity.type
_entity.pdbx_description
1 polymer ?
#
loop_
_entity_poly.entity_id
_entity_poly.type
_entity_poly.pdbx_seq_one_letter_code
_entity_poly.pdbx_strand_id
1 'polypeptide(L)'
;MAQPTSSYPRRALVVLSGGQDSTTCLFWALQRFDEVCALGFTYGQKHTHEVDIAAEICAEQHVHYEVMDVPLLGQLGSNSLTDTTLEMDADKPAGGPPNTFVPGRNLFFLSIAAVYARERGIFDLVTGVGQTDFSGYPDCRDNFIKSLNVTLNLAMDEQFRIHTPLMWLDKAQTWALADRLGVLDLIRTRTLTCYNGVVGDGCGHCPACKLRREGLELYLQSKQ
;
A
#
# COMPACT_ATOMS: atom_id res chain seq x y z
N MET A 1 -23.94 21.63 19.28
CA MET A 1 -24.85 20.98 18.31
C MET A 1 -24.22 19.67 17.92
N ALA A 2 -24.80 18.54 18.28
CA ALA A 2 -24.32 17.22 17.87
C ALA A 2 -24.53 17.09 16.34
N GLN A 3 -23.48 16.71 15.61
CA GLN A 3 -23.64 16.37 14.20
C GLN A 3 -24.56 15.16 14.09
N PRO A 4 -25.48 15.11 13.11
CA PRO A 4 -26.31 13.95 12.91
C PRO A 4 -25.39 12.75 12.62
N THR A 5 -25.49 11.72 13.43
CA THR A 5 -24.86 10.43 13.16
C THR A 5 -25.45 9.91 11.86
N SER A 6 -24.62 9.77 10.83
CA SER A 6 -25.03 9.16 9.56
C SER A 6 -25.65 7.79 9.87
N SER A 7 -26.86 7.55 9.39
CA SER A 7 -27.56 6.26 9.55
C SER A 7 -26.96 5.16 8.67
N TYR A 8 -25.97 5.48 7.84
CA TYR A 8 -25.29 4.54 6.95
C TYR A 8 -23.91 4.20 7.48
N PRO A 9 -23.49 2.93 7.37
CA PRO A 9 -22.16 2.52 7.79
C PRO A 9 -21.07 3.26 7.00
N ARG A 10 -20.02 3.69 7.71
CA ARG A 10 -18.82 4.25 7.07
C ARG A 10 -18.05 3.09 6.45
N ARG A 11 -17.86 3.15 5.14
CA ARG A 11 -17.27 2.08 4.35
C ARG A 11 -15.96 2.53 3.72
N ALA A 12 -14.96 1.65 3.69
CA ALA A 12 -13.68 1.93 3.03
C ALA A 12 -13.20 0.78 2.16
N LEU A 13 -12.50 1.13 1.07
CA LEU A 13 -11.74 0.20 0.23
C LEU A 13 -10.25 0.43 0.46
N VAL A 14 -9.53 -0.63 0.85
CA VAL A 14 -8.09 -0.61 1.04
C VAL A 14 -7.39 -1.18 -0.19
N VAL A 15 -6.46 -0.43 -0.78
CA VAL A 15 -5.53 -0.95 -1.79
C VAL A 15 -4.46 -1.77 -1.07
N LEU A 16 -4.52 -3.10 -1.21
CA LEU A 16 -3.77 -4.06 -0.39
C LEU A 16 -2.87 -4.95 -1.25
N SER A 17 -1.57 -4.88 -1.01
CA SER A 17 -0.57 -5.72 -1.67
C SER A 17 -0.05 -6.88 -0.80
N GLY A 18 -0.38 -6.94 0.50
CA GLY A 18 0.20 -7.91 1.44
C GLY A 18 1.58 -7.52 2.01
N GLY A 19 2.10 -6.35 1.63
CA GLY A 19 3.31 -5.78 2.22
C GLY A 19 3.05 -5.06 3.55
N GLN A 20 4.13 -4.72 4.26
CA GLN A 20 4.09 -4.03 5.56
C GLN A 20 3.14 -2.84 5.57
N ASP A 21 3.31 -1.92 4.62
CA ASP A 21 2.65 -0.62 4.64
C ASP A 21 1.14 -0.75 4.36
N SER A 22 0.77 -1.47 3.30
CA SER A 22 -0.63 -1.67 2.94
C SER A 22 -1.38 -2.50 3.98
N THR A 23 -0.73 -3.49 4.59
CA THR A 23 -1.33 -4.30 5.67
C THR A 23 -1.50 -3.48 6.95
N THR A 24 -0.54 -2.61 7.30
CA THR A 24 -0.71 -1.65 8.41
C THR A 24 -1.91 -0.73 8.16
N CYS A 25 -2.10 -0.28 6.91
CA CYS A 25 -3.26 0.53 6.52
C CYS A 25 -4.59 -0.24 6.57
N LEU A 26 -4.59 -1.55 6.28
CA LEU A 26 -5.77 -2.39 6.47
C LEU A 26 -6.23 -2.37 7.94
N PHE A 27 -5.34 -2.63 8.89
CA PHE A 27 -5.67 -2.61 10.31
C PHE A 27 -6.01 -1.19 10.81
N TRP A 28 -5.41 -0.16 10.24
CA TRP A 28 -5.81 1.23 10.48
C TRP A 28 -7.25 1.49 10.04
N ALA A 29 -7.66 0.97 8.88
CA ALA A 29 -9.01 1.10 8.36
C ALA A 29 -10.04 0.35 9.21
N LEU A 30 -9.74 -0.90 9.61
CA LEU A 30 -10.60 -1.73 10.46
C LEU A 30 -10.96 -1.09 11.80
N GLN A 31 -10.11 -0.20 12.33
CA GLN A 31 -10.41 0.54 13.56
C GLN A 31 -11.26 1.81 13.33
N ARG A 32 -11.48 2.23 12.10
CA ARG A 32 -12.09 3.55 11.77
C ARG A 32 -13.34 3.48 10.94
N PHE A 33 -13.54 2.39 10.23
CA PHE A 33 -14.69 2.18 9.37
C PHE A 33 -15.49 0.99 9.87
N ASP A 34 -16.79 1.05 9.63
CA ASP A 34 -17.74 0.04 10.08
C ASP A 34 -17.70 -1.19 9.15
N GLU A 35 -17.41 -0.95 7.85
CA GLU A 35 -17.22 -1.99 6.84
C GLU A 35 -15.96 -1.67 6.03
N VAL A 36 -15.09 -2.68 5.88
CA VAL A 36 -13.85 -2.59 5.11
C VAL A 36 -13.81 -3.71 4.09
N CYS A 37 -13.47 -3.37 2.85
CA CYS A 37 -13.07 -4.33 1.82
C CYS A 37 -11.68 -3.99 1.31
N ALA A 38 -11.04 -4.92 0.61
CA ALA A 38 -9.71 -4.75 0.09
C ALA A 38 -9.61 -5.16 -1.37
N LEU A 39 -8.73 -4.49 -2.11
CA LEU A 39 -8.46 -4.74 -3.51
C LEU A 39 -6.96 -4.88 -3.74
N GLY A 40 -6.55 -6.04 -4.26
CA GLY A 40 -5.19 -6.31 -4.72
C GLY A 40 -5.05 -6.18 -6.23
N PHE A 41 -3.80 -6.16 -6.69
CA PHE A 41 -3.50 -6.05 -8.12
C PHE A 41 -2.39 -7.02 -8.52
N THR A 42 -2.59 -7.69 -9.68
CA THR A 42 -1.52 -8.32 -10.44
C THR A 42 -1.24 -7.49 -11.69
N TYR A 43 0.02 -7.36 -12.08
CA TYR A 43 0.43 -6.53 -13.22
C TYR A 43 1.67 -7.10 -13.95
N GLY A 44 1.89 -8.42 -13.82
CA GLY A 44 3.06 -9.10 -14.38
C GLY A 44 4.31 -9.00 -13.51
N GLN A 45 4.16 -8.69 -12.21
CA GLN A 45 5.28 -8.72 -11.26
C GLN A 45 5.85 -10.13 -11.10
N LYS A 46 7.16 -10.20 -10.80
CA LYS A 46 7.92 -11.47 -10.64
C LYS A 46 7.36 -12.40 -9.57
N HIS A 47 6.79 -11.83 -8.52
CA HIS A 47 6.24 -12.58 -7.39
C HIS A 47 4.78 -12.18 -7.16
N THR A 48 3.87 -13.15 -7.31
CA THR A 48 2.44 -13.00 -7.03
C THR A 48 2.08 -13.44 -5.62
N HIS A 49 3.02 -14.03 -4.89
CA HIS A 49 2.80 -14.58 -3.55
C HIS A 49 2.32 -13.53 -2.52
N GLU A 50 2.57 -12.26 -2.78
CA GLU A 50 2.07 -11.16 -1.93
C GLU A 50 0.53 -11.07 -1.93
N VAL A 51 -0.14 -11.41 -3.06
CA VAL A 51 -1.61 -11.40 -3.12
C VAL A 51 -2.22 -12.57 -2.34
N ASP A 52 -1.53 -13.72 -2.29
CA ASP A 52 -1.96 -14.87 -1.50
C ASP A 52 -1.90 -14.54 0.01
N ILE A 53 -0.81 -13.91 0.45
CA ILE A 53 -0.65 -13.43 1.83
C ILE A 53 -1.74 -12.40 2.19
N ALA A 54 -2.02 -11.46 1.28
CA ALA A 54 -3.10 -10.50 1.49
C ALA A 54 -4.46 -11.19 1.64
N ALA A 55 -4.73 -12.22 0.81
CA ALA A 55 -5.96 -13.00 0.88
C ALA A 55 -6.11 -13.75 2.20
N GLU A 56 -5.04 -14.39 2.69
CA GLU A 56 -5.02 -15.07 3.98
C GLU A 56 -5.31 -14.11 5.14
N ILE A 57 -4.62 -12.95 5.18
CA ILE A 57 -4.84 -11.93 6.22
C ILE A 57 -6.28 -11.42 6.16
N CYS A 58 -6.82 -11.14 4.98
CA CYS A 58 -8.19 -10.68 4.79
C CYS A 58 -9.21 -11.74 5.27
N ALA A 59 -9.00 -13.00 4.94
CA ALA A 59 -9.88 -14.08 5.37
C ALA A 59 -9.96 -14.20 6.90
N GLU A 60 -8.84 -14.11 7.59
CA GLU A 60 -8.77 -14.11 9.05
C GLU A 60 -9.46 -12.90 9.70
N GLN A 61 -9.43 -11.75 9.03
CA GLN A 61 -10.08 -10.54 9.50
C GLN A 61 -11.53 -10.40 8.99
N HIS A 62 -12.07 -11.39 8.29
CA HIS A 62 -13.39 -11.37 7.66
C HIS A 62 -13.58 -10.18 6.69
N VAL A 63 -12.50 -9.77 6.01
CA VAL A 63 -12.49 -8.71 5.02
C VAL A 63 -12.68 -9.31 3.63
N HIS A 64 -13.64 -8.79 2.87
CA HIS A 64 -13.80 -9.16 1.47
C HIS A 64 -12.59 -8.65 0.65
N TYR A 65 -11.89 -9.54 -0.03
CA TYR A 65 -10.71 -9.25 -0.82
C TYR A 65 -10.89 -9.73 -2.27
N GLU A 66 -10.68 -8.84 -3.21
CA GLU A 66 -10.62 -9.16 -4.64
C GLU A 66 -9.25 -8.80 -5.21
N VAL A 67 -8.87 -9.48 -6.29
CA VAL A 67 -7.63 -9.21 -7.03
C VAL A 67 -7.98 -8.86 -8.47
N MET A 68 -7.48 -7.74 -8.96
CA MET A 68 -7.62 -7.32 -10.35
C MET A 68 -6.30 -7.47 -11.10
N ASP A 69 -6.40 -8.07 -12.28
CA ASP A 69 -5.25 -8.18 -13.19
C ASP A 69 -5.16 -6.94 -14.10
N VAL A 70 -3.98 -6.29 -14.09
CA VAL A 70 -3.68 -5.07 -14.86
C VAL A 70 -2.42 -5.30 -15.70
N PRO A 71 -2.44 -6.28 -16.66
CA PRO A 71 -1.24 -6.71 -17.38
C PRO A 71 -0.60 -5.60 -18.22
N LEU A 72 -1.38 -4.58 -18.58
CA LEU A 72 -0.91 -3.42 -19.34
C LEU A 72 0.27 -2.71 -18.65
N LEU A 73 0.26 -2.63 -17.32
CA LEU A 73 1.36 -2.00 -16.59
C LEU A 73 2.71 -2.72 -16.75
N GLY A 74 2.69 -4.05 -16.86
CA GLY A 74 3.89 -4.83 -17.15
C GLY A 74 4.39 -4.67 -18.58
N GLN A 75 3.53 -4.25 -19.51
CA GLN A 75 3.85 -4.09 -20.94
C GLN A 75 4.35 -2.69 -21.29
N LEU A 76 4.00 -1.67 -20.50
CA LEU A 76 4.29 -0.25 -20.81
C LEU A 76 5.71 0.20 -20.46
N GLY A 77 6.51 -0.59 -19.78
CA GLY A 77 7.88 -0.19 -19.43
C GLY A 77 8.73 -1.32 -18.92
N SER A 78 10.04 -1.23 -19.14
CA SER A 78 11.03 -2.13 -18.54
C SER A 78 11.40 -1.63 -17.15
N ASN A 79 11.14 -2.44 -16.14
CA ASN A 79 11.57 -2.21 -14.76
C ASN A 79 11.90 -3.53 -14.09
N SER A 80 12.71 -3.50 -13.04
CA SER A 80 13.20 -4.74 -12.42
C SER A 80 12.14 -5.55 -11.66
N LEU A 81 10.93 -5.02 -11.46
CA LEU A 81 9.80 -5.74 -10.84
C LEU A 81 9.03 -6.61 -11.83
N THR A 82 8.99 -6.23 -13.10
CA THR A 82 8.24 -6.93 -14.16
C THR A 82 9.14 -7.63 -15.17
N ASP A 83 10.35 -7.13 -15.41
CA ASP A 83 11.32 -7.70 -16.35
C ASP A 83 12.27 -8.66 -15.63
N THR A 84 12.17 -9.97 -15.94
CA THR A 84 12.98 -11.03 -15.32
C THR A 84 14.45 -10.98 -15.73
N THR A 85 14.81 -10.25 -16.77
CA THR A 85 16.20 -10.10 -17.25
C THR A 85 16.95 -8.99 -16.51
N LEU A 86 16.23 -8.09 -15.83
CA LEU A 86 16.83 -6.98 -15.08
C LEU A 86 17.07 -7.38 -13.63
N GLU A 87 18.33 -7.21 -13.18
CA GLU A 87 18.65 -7.30 -11.76
C GLU A 87 18.10 -6.07 -11.01
N MET A 88 17.70 -6.31 -9.76
CA MET A 88 17.24 -5.21 -8.90
C MET A 88 18.44 -4.44 -8.38
N ASP A 89 18.64 -3.25 -8.90
CA ASP A 89 19.69 -2.35 -8.45
C ASP A 89 19.15 -1.43 -7.33
N ALA A 90 19.89 -1.43 -6.21
CA ALA A 90 19.58 -0.55 -5.08
C ALA A 90 20.08 0.88 -5.32
N ASP A 91 21.07 1.04 -6.19
CA ASP A 91 21.67 2.33 -6.46
C ASP A 91 20.82 3.12 -7.46
N LYS A 92 20.39 4.31 -7.02
CA LYS A 92 19.70 5.23 -7.93
C LYS A 92 20.65 5.63 -9.04
N PRO A 93 20.25 5.49 -10.31
CA PRO A 93 21.01 6.14 -11.39
C PRO A 93 21.12 7.63 -11.04
N ALA A 94 22.25 8.26 -11.30
CA ALA A 94 22.48 9.65 -10.97
C ALA A 94 21.33 10.52 -11.52
N GLY A 95 20.43 10.99 -10.62
CA GLY A 95 19.32 11.90 -10.93
C GLY A 95 17.98 11.27 -11.37
N GLY A 96 17.81 9.93 -11.36
CA GLY A 96 16.59 9.24 -11.77
C GLY A 96 15.88 8.49 -10.63
N PRO A 97 14.64 7.99 -10.87
CA PRO A 97 13.99 7.04 -9.97
C PRO A 97 14.74 5.70 -9.98
N PRO A 98 14.63 4.87 -8.92
CA PRO A 98 15.23 3.54 -8.89
C PRO A 98 14.64 2.65 -9.99
N ASN A 99 15.38 1.61 -10.44
CA ASN A 99 14.94 0.70 -11.49
C ASN A 99 13.73 -0.18 -11.12
N THR A 100 13.31 -0.15 -9.86
CA THR A 100 12.07 -0.75 -9.34
C THR A 100 10.84 0.15 -9.55
N PHE A 101 11.02 1.36 -10.07
CA PHE A 101 9.91 2.28 -10.33
C PHE A 101 9.09 1.82 -11.54
N VAL A 102 7.80 1.58 -11.32
CA VAL A 102 6.80 1.34 -12.37
C VAL A 102 6.05 2.65 -12.60
N PRO A 103 6.31 3.39 -13.70
CA PRO A 103 5.70 4.70 -13.93
C PRO A 103 4.18 4.66 -13.87
N GLY A 104 3.58 5.48 -13.00
CA GLY A 104 2.13 5.61 -12.87
C GLY A 104 1.43 4.43 -12.18
N ARG A 105 2.14 3.51 -11.56
CA ARG A 105 1.53 2.34 -10.90
C ARG A 105 0.43 2.76 -9.90
N ASN A 106 0.72 3.70 -9.01
CA ASN A 106 -0.28 4.16 -8.04
C ASN A 106 -1.40 4.98 -8.70
N LEU A 107 -1.12 5.69 -9.81
CA LEU A 107 -2.16 6.36 -10.61
C LEU A 107 -3.18 5.34 -11.11
N PHE A 108 -2.73 4.26 -11.76
CA PHE A 108 -3.63 3.22 -12.28
C PHE A 108 -4.36 2.49 -11.16
N PHE A 109 -3.65 2.05 -10.12
CA PHE A 109 -4.27 1.30 -9.03
C PHE A 109 -5.34 2.11 -8.30
N LEU A 110 -5.06 3.35 -7.95
CA LEU A 110 -6.04 4.21 -7.27
C LEU A 110 -7.20 4.61 -8.18
N SER A 111 -6.97 4.80 -9.48
CA SER A 111 -8.05 5.08 -10.44
C SER A 111 -8.97 3.87 -10.61
N ILE A 112 -8.43 2.68 -10.77
CA ILE A 112 -9.21 1.43 -10.85
C ILE A 112 -9.95 1.18 -9.53
N ALA A 113 -9.27 1.36 -8.39
CA ALA A 113 -9.88 1.21 -7.07
C ALA A 113 -11.05 2.18 -6.87
N ALA A 114 -10.95 3.43 -7.36
CA ALA A 114 -12.03 4.40 -7.29
C ALA A 114 -13.25 3.98 -8.11
N VAL A 115 -13.05 3.50 -9.35
CA VAL A 115 -14.14 2.98 -10.18
C VAL A 115 -14.79 1.75 -9.52
N TYR A 116 -13.98 0.82 -9.04
CA TYR A 116 -14.46 -0.36 -8.30
C TYR A 116 -15.28 0.01 -7.07
N ALA A 117 -14.79 0.97 -6.28
CA ALA A 117 -15.44 1.44 -5.06
C ALA A 117 -16.77 2.17 -5.36
N ARG A 118 -16.79 3.00 -6.41
CA ARG A 118 -17.99 3.73 -6.86
C ARG A 118 -19.16 2.78 -7.10
N GLU A 119 -18.94 1.72 -7.87
CA GLU A 119 -19.97 0.73 -8.19
C GLU A 119 -20.53 0.00 -6.95
N ARG A 120 -19.86 0.14 -5.81
CA ARG A 120 -20.25 -0.42 -4.51
C ARG A 120 -20.71 0.62 -3.50
N GLY A 121 -20.78 1.89 -3.91
CA GLY A 121 -21.15 3.03 -3.04
C GLY A 121 -20.11 3.28 -1.94
N ILE A 122 -18.81 3.04 -2.21
CA ILE A 122 -17.71 3.29 -1.29
C ILE A 122 -16.92 4.49 -1.82
N PHE A 123 -16.71 5.49 -0.97
CA PHE A 123 -16.05 6.74 -1.36
C PHE A 123 -14.81 7.06 -0.53
N ASP A 124 -14.49 6.24 0.46
CA ASP A 124 -13.26 6.31 1.23
C ASP A 124 -12.27 5.24 0.74
N LEU A 125 -11.16 5.67 0.16
CA LEU A 125 -10.07 4.81 -0.32
C LEU A 125 -8.91 4.91 0.65
N VAL A 126 -8.23 3.80 0.94
CA VAL A 126 -7.07 3.77 1.84
C VAL A 126 -5.89 3.16 1.10
N THR A 127 -4.74 3.83 1.15
CA THR A 127 -3.50 3.36 0.52
C THR A 127 -2.29 3.55 1.43
N GLY A 128 -1.31 2.65 1.30
CA GLY A 128 -0.08 2.63 2.10
C GLY A 128 1.07 3.46 1.50
N VAL A 129 0.79 4.45 0.67
CA VAL A 129 1.82 5.34 0.14
C VAL A 129 2.35 6.29 1.22
N GLY A 130 3.64 6.63 1.14
CA GLY A 130 4.30 7.57 2.05
C GLY A 130 5.35 8.40 1.33
N GLN A 131 5.39 9.70 1.62
CA GLN A 131 6.37 10.63 1.03
C GLN A 131 7.74 10.53 1.69
N THR A 132 7.78 10.17 2.96
CA THR A 132 9.00 10.00 3.75
C THR A 132 9.70 8.67 3.46
N ASP A 133 9.03 7.76 2.77
CA ASP A 133 9.63 6.51 2.35
C ASP A 133 10.72 6.79 1.30
N PHE A 134 11.93 6.27 1.53
CA PHE A 134 13.13 6.56 0.73
C PHE A 134 13.05 6.07 -0.74
N SER A 135 11.96 5.41 -1.13
CA SER A 135 11.76 4.94 -2.51
C SER A 135 11.79 6.07 -3.54
N GLY A 136 11.38 7.28 -3.14
CA GLY A 136 11.44 8.48 -4.00
C GLY A 136 10.47 8.43 -5.19
N TYR A 137 9.47 7.57 -5.16
CA TYR A 137 8.49 7.45 -6.24
C TYR A 137 7.60 8.69 -6.30
N PRO A 138 7.51 9.36 -7.47
CA PRO A 138 6.68 10.56 -7.63
C PRO A 138 5.22 10.35 -7.27
N ASP A 139 4.68 9.17 -7.58
CA ASP A 139 3.29 8.78 -7.37
C ASP A 139 2.99 8.27 -5.94
N CYS A 140 3.94 8.47 -5.00
CA CYS A 140 3.72 8.30 -3.56
C CYS A 140 3.64 9.63 -2.80
N ARG A 141 3.82 10.77 -3.47
CA ARG A 141 3.88 12.09 -2.86
C ARG A 141 2.50 12.64 -2.51
N ASP A 142 2.42 13.43 -1.44
CA ASP A 142 1.18 14.05 -0.97
C ASP A 142 0.48 14.91 -2.03
N ASN A 143 1.26 15.72 -2.76
CA ASN A 143 0.70 16.56 -3.83
C ASN A 143 0.11 15.74 -4.99
N PHE A 144 0.72 14.59 -5.33
CA PHE A 144 0.15 13.68 -6.31
C PHE A 144 -1.19 13.11 -5.82
N ILE A 145 -1.25 12.60 -4.60
CA ILE A 145 -2.48 12.02 -4.02
C ILE A 145 -3.60 13.07 -3.95
N LYS A 146 -3.31 14.29 -3.53
CA LYS A 146 -4.28 15.40 -3.50
C LYS A 146 -4.81 15.75 -4.90
N SER A 147 -3.91 15.82 -5.88
CA SER A 147 -4.28 16.09 -7.28
C SER A 147 -5.13 14.94 -7.84
N LEU A 148 -4.76 13.69 -7.58
CA LEU A 148 -5.53 12.53 -8.02
C LEU A 148 -6.92 12.51 -7.37
N ASN A 149 -7.03 12.81 -6.07
CA ASN A 149 -8.31 12.87 -5.38
C ASN A 149 -9.26 13.89 -6.04
N VAL A 150 -8.75 15.07 -6.39
CA VAL A 150 -9.54 16.10 -7.13
C VAL A 150 -9.93 15.57 -8.51
N THR A 151 -9.00 14.95 -9.23
CA THR A 151 -9.24 14.39 -10.56
C THR A 151 -10.34 13.32 -10.54
N LEU A 152 -10.30 12.40 -9.59
CA LEU A 152 -11.31 11.35 -9.44
C LEU A 152 -12.69 11.93 -9.12
N ASN A 153 -12.75 12.94 -8.24
CA ASN A 153 -14.00 13.61 -7.91
C ASN A 153 -14.61 14.30 -9.12
N LEU A 154 -13.81 15.01 -9.90
CA LEU A 154 -14.28 15.68 -11.13
C LEU A 154 -14.65 14.68 -12.23
N ALA A 155 -13.88 13.60 -12.38
CA ALA A 155 -14.11 12.62 -13.43
C ALA A 155 -15.38 11.79 -13.23
N MET A 156 -15.79 11.57 -11.98
CA MET A 156 -16.91 10.69 -11.64
C MET A 156 -18.10 11.41 -10.98
N ASP A 157 -17.99 12.74 -10.79
CA ASP A 157 -18.99 13.58 -10.07
C ASP A 157 -19.33 13.03 -8.69
N GLU A 158 -18.30 12.65 -7.93
CA GLU A 158 -18.40 12.01 -6.61
C GLU A 158 -17.52 12.73 -5.58
N GLN A 159 -17.60 12.28 -4.32
CA GLN A 159 -16.81 12.84 -3.21
C GLN A 159 -15.87 11.81 -2.60
N PHE A 160 -14.95 11.30 -3.39
CA PHE A 160 -13.91 10.42 -2.88
C PHE A 160 -12.98 11.12 -1.89
N ARG A 161 -12.51 10.35 -0.91
CA ARG A 161 -11.43 10.71 0.02
C ARG A 161 -10.37 9.63 -0.02
N ILE A 162 -9.15 10.01 -0.40
CA ILE A 162 -8.00 9.11 -0.36
C ILE A 162 -7.28 9.32 0.96
N HIS A 163 -7.33 8.31 1.82
CA HIS A 163 -6.62 8.27 3.10
C HIS A 163 -5.23 7.69 2.94
N THR A 164 -4.26 8.38 3.47
CA THR A 164 -2.83 8.01 3.42
C THR A 164 -2.23 8.02 4.83
N PRO A 165 -2.55 7.01 5.67
CA PRO A 165 -2.15 7.01 7.08
C PRO A 165 -0.64 7.10 7.31
N LEU A 166 0.16 6.72 6.31
CA LEU A 166 1.61 6.65 6.37
C LEU A 166 2.32 7.84 5.70
N MET A 167 1.58 8.80 5.12
CA MET A 167 2.13 9.86 4.25
C MET A 167 3.36 10.56 4.86
N TRP A 168 3.33 10.83 6.16
CA TRP A 168 4.35 11.59 6.87
C TRP A 168 5.11 10.76 7.90
N LEU A 169 4.90 9.44 7.93
CA LEU A 169 5.58 8.53 8.84
C LEU A 169 6.85 7.98 8.20
N ASP A 170 7.95 7.98 8.93
CA ASP A 170 9.12 7.17 8.59
C ASP A 170 8.89 5.68 8.93
N LYS A 171 9.86 4.82 8.60
CA LYS A 171 9.70 3.38 8.84
C LYS A 171 9.62 3.03 10.32
N ALA A 172 10.31 3.73 11.20
CA ALA A 172 10.19 3.50 12.65
C ALA A 172 8.80 3.90 13.15
N GLN A 173 8.27 5.03 12.68
CA GLN A 173 6.92 5.48 13.00
C GLN A 173 5.83 4.57 12.41
N THR A 174 6.08 3.96 11.23
CA THR A 174 5.19 2.94 10.65
C THR A 174 5.13 1.70 11.54
N TRP A 175 6.26 1.23 12.07
CA TRP A 175 6.30 0.15 13.05
C TRP A 175 5.60 0.53 14.36
N ALA A 176 5.81 1.75 14.84
CA ALA A 176 5.09 2.27 16.01
C ALA A 176 3.57 2.31 15.80
N LEU A 177 3.12 2.61 14.57
CA LEU A 177 1.70 2.54 14.22
C LEU A 177 1.19 1.10 14.26
N ALA A 178 1.91 0.15 13.66
CA ALA A 178 1.55 -1.27 13.70
C ALA A 178 1.43 -1.80 15.14
N ASP A 179 2.32 -1.38 16.02
CA ASP A 179 2.27 -1.74 17.45
C ASP A 179 1.06 -1.13 18.17
N ARG A 180 0.77 0.16 17.95
CA ARG A 180 -0.43 0.80 18.50
C ARG A 180 -1.74 0.17 18.01
N LEU A 181 -1.73 -0.40 16.79
CA LEU A 181 -2.86 -1.15 16.24
C LEU A 181 -2.95 -2.58 16.80
N GLY A 182 -1.97 -3.04 17.59
CA GLY A 182 -1.91 -4.38 18.17
C GLY A 182 -1.48 -5.47 17.18
N VAL A 183 -0.82 -5.10 16.06
CA VAL A 183 -0.51 -6.03 14.96
C VAL A 183 0.97 -6.10 14.60
N LEU A 184 1.86 -5.63 15.49
CA LEU A 184 3.30 -5.61 15.25
C LEU A 184 3.85 -6.98 14.80
N ASP A 185 3.52 -8.04 15.54
CA ASP A 185 4.01 -9.38 15.26
C ASP A 185 3.45 -9.94 13.96
N LEU A 186 2.17 -9.70 13.66
CA LEU A 186 1.56 -10.10 12.40
C LEU A 186 2.28 -9.40 11.22
N ILE A 187 2.44 -8.07 11.30
CA ILE A 187 3.14 -7.31 10.27
C ILE A 187 4.57 -7.82 10.10
N ARG A 188 5.28 -8.08 11.20
CA ARG A 188 6.67 -8.54 11.16
C ARG A 188 6.80 -9.91 10.52
N THR A 189 5.95 -10.86 10.89
CA THR A 189 6.18 -12.29 10.57
C THR A 189 5.44 -12.75 9.32
N ARG A 190 4.35 -12.08 8.92
CA ARG A 190 3.44 -12.59 7.89
C ARG A 190 3.34 -11.73 6.64
N THR A 191 3.88 -10.50 6.62
CA THR A 191 3.81 -9.65 5.42
C THR A 191 5.01 -9.87 4.49
N LEU A 192 4.81 -9.63 3.20
CA LEU A 192 5.83 -9.77 2.17
C LEU A 192 6.23 -8.38 1.63
N THR A 193 7.37 -7.87 2.11
CA THR A 193 7.94 -6.60 1.63
C THR A 193 9.20 -6.85 0.79
N CYS A 194 9.76 -8.06 0.87
CA CYS A 194 11.00 -8.45 0.22
C CYS A 194 10.83 -8.56 -1.30
N TYR A 195 11.66 -7.86 -2.05
CA TYR A 195 11.67 -7.95 -3.53
C TYR A 195 12.05 -9.33 -4.06
N ASN A 196 12.68 -10.19 -3.23
CA ASN A 196 13.05 -11.57 -3.57
C ASN A 196 12.00 -12.59 -3.10
N GLY A 197 10.79 -12.15 -2.70
CA GLY A 197 9.70 -13.05 -2.35
C GLY A 197 9.85 -13.76 -0.98
N VAL A 198 10.72 -13.29 -0.08
CA VAL A 198 10.90 -13.88 1.25
C VAL A 198 10.00 -13.18 2.26
N VAL A 199 9.10 -13.95 2.90
CA VAL A 199 8.13 -13.47 3.90
C VAL A 199 8.83 -13.05 5.20
N GLY A 200 8.18 -12.21 5.98
CA GLY A 200 8.64 -11.80 7.31
C GLY A 200 9.82 -10.84 7.27
N ASP A 201 10.91 -11.20 7.92
CA ASP A 201 12.12 -10.36 7.99
C ASP A 201 12.86 -10.25 6.63
N GLY A 202 12.41 -11.05 5.63
CA GLY A 202 12.88 -10.96 4.25
C GLY A 202 14.28 -11.54 4.03
N CYS A 203 14.89 -11.25 2.85
CA CYS A 203 16.22 -11.75 2.50
C CYS A 203 17.37 -11.01 3.20
N GLY A 204 17.11 -9.89 3.85
CA GLY A 204 18.10 -9.10 4.61
C GLY A 204 19.00 -8.19 3.77
N HIS A 205 19.05 -8.32 2.45
CA HIS A 205 20.00 -7.58 1.60
C HIS A 205 19.34 -6.70 0.52
N CYS A 206 18.11 -6.97 0.08
CA CYS A 206 17.43 -6.05 -0.83
C CYS A 206 17.08 -4.71 -0.15
N PRO A 207 16.92 -3.61 -0.91
CA PRO A 207 16.64 -2.29 -0.35
C PRO A 207 15.43 -2.25 0.58
N ALA A 208 14.35 -2.93 0.20
CA ALA A 208 13.13 -2.99 1.01
C ALA A 208 13.37 -3.68 2.36
N CYS A 209 14.15 -4.78 2.39
CA CYS A 209 14.49 -5.48 3.64
C CYS A 209 15.39 -4.65 4.54
N LYS A 210 16.37 -3.92 3.98
CA LYS A 210 17.25 -3.03 4.74
C LYS A 210 16.44 -1.93 5.43
N LEU A 211 15.63 -1.21 4.65
CA LEU A 211 14.79 -0.12 5.16
C LEU A 211 13.82 -0.60 6.24
N ARG A 212 13.17 -1.75 6.01
CA ARG A 212 12.24 -2.38 6.95
C ARG A 212 12.93 -2.73 8.27
N ARG A 213 14.11 -3.37 8.22
CA ARG A 213 14.89 -3.78 9.39
C ARG A 213 15.38 -2.57 10.18
N GLU A 214 16.00 -1.58 9.52
CA GLU A 214 16.49 -0.36 10.15
C GLU A 214 15.36 0.38 10.87
N GLY A 215 14.19 0.49 10.25
CA GLY A 215 13.01 1.09 10.88
C GLY A 215 12.55 0.31 12.12
N LEU A 216 12.56 -1.04 12.10
CA LEU A 216 12.20 -1.84 13.25
C LEU A 216 13.20 -1.68 14.40
N GLU A 217 14.50 -1.71 14.10
CA GLU A 217 15.57 -1.51 15.09
C GLU A 217 15.46 -0.15 15.78
N LEU A 218 15.29 0.93 15.01
CA LEU A 218 15.08 2.28 15.56
C LEU A 218 13.83 2.35 16.43
N TYR A 219 12.73 1.73 16.00
CA TYR A 219 11.50 1.68 16.80
C TYR A 219 11.70 0.94 18.12
N LEU A 220 12.34 -0.23 18.11
CA LEU A 220 12.58 -1.02 19.32
C LEU A 220 13.54 -0.30 20.30
N GLN A 221 14.53 0.42 19.78
CA GLN A 221 15.41 1.27 20.62
C GLN A 221 14.65 2.40 21.29
N SER A 222 13.67 3.00 20.64
CA SER A 222 12.86 4.09 21.19
C SER A 222 11.90 3.65 22.31
N LYS A 223 11.70 2.33 22.51
CA LYS A 223 10.88 1.75 23.58
C LYS A 223 11.66 1.50 24.89
N GLN A 224 12.98 1.55 24.82
CA GLN A 224 13.86 1.35 25.99
C GLN A 224 14.06 2.66 26.74
#